data_88708f895920148a4ba2f31535b6261e
#
_entry.id   88708f895920148a4ba2f31535b6261e
#
_cell.length_a   1.000
_cell.length_b   1.000
_cell.length_c   1.000
_cell.angle_alpha   90.00
_cell.angle_beta   90.00
_cell.angle_gamma   90.00
#
_symmetry.space_group_name_H-M   'P 1'
#
loop_
_entity.id
_entity.type
_entity.pdbx_description
1 polymer ?
#
loop_
_entity_poly.entity_id
_entity_poly.type
_entity_poly.pdbx_seq_one_letter_code
_entity_poly.pdbx_strand_id
1 'polypeptide(L)'
;VDVPRYIRAVKDGKYDEAVSVLREKLPLPTVCADACFAPCEEVCAYKQFGDPIAIRAIKRAAVDKGGDAWKSARKSAAKTGKKAAVVGAGPAGLTVAYYLAGKGHEVTLFDAFPKPGGAMRYGIPDYRLPEGRLDKDISDILEQGIVFKGETVIGKDVTMDGLKKDFDAIFLGSGANGSTRIPVEGSEKKGVLWGWDFLKDVALGETFGMAGDVVVVGGGNVAIDVALTARRLGAKNVGLFCLEGR
;
A
#
# COMPACT_ATOMS: atom_id res chain seq x y z
N VAL A 1 3.20 -16.46 1.43
CA VAL A 1 2.39 -16.86 0.25
C VAL A 1 2.98 -18.13 -0.34
N ASP A 2 2.14 -19.08 -0.71
CA ASP A 2 2.57 -20.32 -1.38
C ASP A 2 2.85 -20.04 -2.86
N VAL A 3 4.10 -19.67 -3.15
CA VAL A 3 4.54 -19.29 -4.51
C VAL A 3 4.43 -20.46 -5.48
N PRO A 4 4.93 -21.69 -5.18
CA PRO A 4 4.82 -22.83 -6.09
C PRO A 4 3.38 -23.19 -6.44
N ARG A 5 2.45 -23.05 -5.49
CA ARG A 5 1.05 -23.41 -5.68
C ARG A 5 0.34 -22.46 -6.65
N TYR A 6 0.46 -21.13 -6.47
CA TYR A 6 -0.20 -20.21 -7.41
C TYR A 6 0.49 -20.19 -8.79
N ILE A 7 1.81 -20.43 -8.87
CA ILE A 7 2.50 -20.54 -10.17
C ILE A 7 1.97 -21.72 -10.96
N ARG A 8 1.78 -22.88 -10.31
CA ARG A 8 1.17 -24.06 -10.97
C ARG A 8 -0.25 -23.74 -11.47
N ALA A 9 -1.07 -23.09 -10.64
CA ALA A 9 -2.41 -22.70 -11.04
C ALA A 9 -2.40 -21.76 -12.27
N VAL A 10 -1.48 -20.78 -12.31
CA VAL A 10 -1.32 -19.90 -13.48
C VAL A 10 -0.88 -20.68 -14.71
N LYS A 11 0.09 -21.60 -14.57
CA LYS A 11 0.55 -22.48 -15.66
C LYS A 11 -0.60 -23.28 -16.26
N ASP A 12 -1.50 -23.75 -15.41
CA ASP A 12 -2.67 -24.55 -15.83
C ASP A 12 -3.85 -23.70 -16.30
N GLY A 13 -3.70 -22.36 -16.38
CA GLY A 13 -4.77 -21.44 -16.79
C GLY A 13 -5.85 -21.20 -15.73
N LYS A 14 -5.65 -21.70 -14.50
CA LYS A 14 -6.59 -21.61 -13.36
C LYS A 14 -6.36 -20.33 -12.56
N TYR A 15 -6.64 -19.19 -13.18
CA TYR A 15 -6.32 -17.87 -12.57
C TYR A 15 -7.12 -17.60 -11.30
N ASP A 16 -8.38 -18.03 -11.21
CA ASP A 16 -9.20 -17.89 -9.99
C ASP A 16 -8.62 -18.67 -8.80
N GLU A 17 -8.12 -19.89 -9.06
CA GLU A 17 -7.42 -20.67 -8.05
C GLU A 17 -6.13 -19.95 -7.62
N ALA A 18 -5.38 -19.39 -8.56
CA ALA A 18 -4.16 -18.64 -8.25
C ALA A 18 -4.45 -17.42 -7.35
N VAL A 19 -5.51 -16.66 -7.63
CA VAL A 19 -5.94 -15.52 -6.78
C VAL A 19 -6.38 -16.01 -5.42
N SER A 20 -7.10 -17.12 -5.32
CA SER A 20 -7.52 -17.72 -4.04
C SER A 20 -6.30 -18.07 -3.17
N VAL A 21 -5.27 -18.69 -3.75
CA VAL A 21 -4.00 -19.00 -3.07
C VAL A 21 -3.27 -17.75 -2.61
N LEU A 22 -3.25 -16.71 -3.44
CA LEU A 22 -2.65 -15.43 -3.07
C LEU A 22 -3.36 -14.81 -1.86
N ARG A 23 -4.69 -14.77 -1.89
CA ARG A 23 -5.54 -14.15 -0.86
C ARG A 23 -5.50 -14.87 0.49
N GLU A 24 -5.05 -16.11 0.58
CA GLU A 24 -4.85 -16.82 1.86
C GLU A 24 -3.88 -16.07 2.78
N LYS A 25 -2.85 -15.42 2.23
CA LYS A 25 -1.77 -14.76 2.98
C LYS A 25 -1.43 -13.35 2.50
N LEU A 26 -2.10 -12.86 1.48
CA LEU A 26 -1.84 -11.57 0.86
C LEU A 26 -3.17 -10.86 0.56
N PRO A 27 -3.70 -10.07 1.50
CA PRO A 27 -4.97 -9.36 1.32
C PRO A 27 -4.96 -8.32 0.19
N LEU A 28 -3.78 -7.82 -0.18
CA LEU A 28 -3.54 -6.78 -1.18
C LEU A 28 -2.66 -7.33 -2.33
N PRO A 29 -3.13 -8.33 -3.09
CA PRO A 29 -2.32 -8.99 -4.12
C PRO A 29 -2.03 -8.07 -5.31
N THR A 30 -2.93 -7.14 -5.64
CA THR A 30 -2.77 -6.18 -6.73
C THR A 30 -1.64 -5.20 -6.45
N VAL A 31 -1.55 -4.68 -5.24
CA VAL A 31 -0.44 -3.81 -4.82
C VAL A 31 0.90 -4.51 -5.00
N CYS A 32 0.98 -5.79 -4.57
CA CYS A 32 2.20 -6.57 -4.74
C CYS A 32 2.48 -6.97 -6.20
N ALA A 33 1.48 -7.01 -7.04
CA ALA A 33 1.65 -7.26 -8.47
C ALA A 33 2.23 -6.04 -9.20
N ASP A 34 1.79 -4.83 -8.82
CA ASP A 34 2.12 -3.59 -9.53
C ASP A 34 3.35 -2.88 -8.94
N ALA A 35 3.42 -2.70 -7.62
CA ALA A 35 4.39 -1.81 -6.97
C ALA A 35 5.52 -2.52 -6.21
N CYS A 36 5.46 -3.84 -6.02
CA CYS A 36 6.49 -4.58 -5.27
C CYS A 36 7.81 -4.64 -6.07
N PHE A 37 8.94 -4.42 -5.42
CA PHE A 37 10.29 -4.59 -5.99
C PHE A 37 10.78 -6.06 -6.00
N ALA A 38 9.91 -7.00 -5.64
CA ALA A 38 10.09 -8.44 -5.76
C ALA A 38 11.35 -9.03 -5.07
N PRO A 39 11.58 -8.80 -3.76
CA PRO A 39 12.75 -9.36 -3.06
C PRO A 39 12.75 -10.89 -3.05
N CYS A 40 11.60 -11.52 -3.27
CA CYS A 40 11.49 -12.97 -3.42
C CYS A 40 12.19 -13.50 -4.70
N GLU A 41 12.40 -12.67 -5.71
CA GLU A 41 13.15 -13.01 -6.91
C GLU A 41 14.66 -12.94 -6.66
N GLU A 42 15.11 -12.03 -5.79
CA GLU A 42 16.52 -11.89 -5.42
C GLU A 42 17.06 -13.14 -4.72
N VAL A 43 16.24 -13.77 -3.86
CA VAL A 43 16.58 -14.98 -3.10
C VAL A 43 15.99 -16.25 -3.71
N CYS A 44 15.57 -16.20 -4.96
CA CYS A 44 14.97 -17.35 -5.62
C CYS A 44 15.99 -18.49 -5.78
N ALA A 45 15.66 -19.67 -5.25
CA ALA A 45 16.53 -20.85 -5.36
C ALA A 45 16.81 -21.26 -6.83
N TYR A 46 15.92 -20.89 -7.75
CA TYR A 46 16.09 -21.18 -9.17
C TYR A 46 17.27 -20.42 -9.82
N LYS A 47 17.76 -19.36 -9.17
CA LYS A 47 18.95 -18.61 -9.62
C LYS A 47 20.21 -19.48 -9.81
N GLN A 48 20.30 -20.59 -9.12
CA GLN A 48 21.41 -21.55 -9.29
C GLN A 48 21.40 -22.24 -10.66
N PHE A 49 20.28 -22.18 -11.39
CA PHE A 49 20.10 -22.81 -12.69
C PHE A 49 19.97 -21.78 -13.84
N GLY A 50 19.92 -20.48 -13.52
CA GLY A 50 19.74 -19.38 -14.51
C GLY A 50 19.06 -18.18 -13.88
N ASP A 51 18.22 -17.49 -14.66
CA ASP A 51 17.46 -16.36 -14.17
C ASP A 51 16.40 -16.77 -13.13
N PRO A 52 16.10 -15.91 -12.14
CA PRO A 52 15.06 -16.19 -11.18
C PRO A 52 13.69 -16.32 -11.85
N ILE A 53 12.80 -17.09 -11.24
CA ILE A 53 11.40 -17.14 -11.69
C ILE A 53 10.81 -15.74 -11.54
N ALA A 54 10.13 -15.24 -12.57
CA ALA A 54 9.46 -13.93 -12.60
C ALA A 54 8.19 -13.95 -11.73
N ILE A 55 8.38 -14.10 -10.43
CA ILE A 55 7.31 -14.34 -9.42
C ILE A 55 6.29 -13.20 -9.40
N ARG A 56 6.77 -11.95 -9.51
CA ARG A 56 5.89 -10.76 -9.55
C ARG A 56 5.07 -10.72 -10.84
N ALA A 57 5.68 -10.98 -11.99
CA ALA A 57 4.98 -10.98 -13.27
C ALA A 57 3.90 -12.08 -13.34
N ILE A 58 4.20 -13.28 -12.81
CA ILE A 58 3.24 -14.37 -12.73
C ILE A 58 2.09 -14.01 -11.77
N LYS A 59 2.39 -13.36 -10.63
CA LYS A 59 1.38 -12.84 -9.71
C LYS A 59 0.49 -11.81 -10.39
N ARG A 60 1.09 -10.90 -11.19
CA ARG A 60 0.32 -9.92 -11.97
C ARG A 60 -0.62 -10.60 -12.95
N ALA A 61 -0.13 -11.60 -13.69
CA ALA A 61 -0.99 -12.37 -14.59
C ALA A 61 -2.17 -13.05 -13.87
N ALA A 62 -1.94 -13.57 -12.66
CA ALA A 62 -2.99 -14.14 -11.83
C ALA A 62 -4.05 -13.10 -11.46
N VAL A 63 -3.64 -11.93 -10.98
CA VAL A 63 -4.54 -10.85 -10.56
C VAL A 63 -5.28 -10.21 -11.73
N ASP A 64 -4.62 -10.06 -12.89
CA ASP A 64 -5.19 -9.44 -14.08
C ASP A 64 -6.24 -10.33 -14.78
N LYS A 65 -6.08 -11.66 -14.68
CA LYS A 65 -6.94 -12.64 -15.37
C LYS A 65 -7.89 -13.39 -14.45
N GLY A 66 -7.61 -13.41 -13.14
CA GLY A 66 -8.48 -14.06 -12.16
C GLY A 66 -9.62 -13.17 -11.72
N GLY A 67 -10.72 -13.79 -11.35
CA GLY A 67 -11.94 -13.13 -10.89
C GLY A 67 -12.12 -13.20 -9.38
N ASP A 68 -13.38 -13.13 -8.95
CA ASP A 68 -13.79 -13.01 -7.55
C ASP A 68 -14.22 -14.34 -6.92
N ALA A 69 -13.97 -15.49 -7.57
CA ALA A 69 -14.37 -16.82 -7.08
C ALA A 69 -13.78 -17.14 -5.67
N TRP A 70 -12.66 -16.52 -5.30
CA TRP A 70 -12.06 -16.61 -3.97
C TRP A 70 -12.99 -16.11 -2.86
N LYS A 71 -13.91 -15.16 -3.14
CA LYS A 71 -14.87 -14.63 -2.16
C LYS A 71 -15.82 -15.72 -1.65
N SER A 72 -16.34 -16.55 -2.56
CA SER A 72 -17.21 -17.66 -2.19
C SER A 72 -16.47 -18.85 -1.54
N ALA A 73 -15.21 -19.05 -1.90
CA ALA A 73 -14.37 -20.09 -1.29
C ALA A 73 -13.94 -19.74 0.16
N ARG A 74 -14.01 -18.48 0.54
CA ARG A 74 -13.67 -18.01 1.88
C ARG A 74 -14.81 -18.30 2.86
N LYS A 75 -14.56 -19.22 3.79
CA LYS A 75 -15.51 -19.49 4.88
C LYS A 75 -15.48 -18.34 5.88
N SER A 76 -16.60 -17.66 6.05
CA SER A 76 -16.79 -16.72 7.16
C SER A 76 -16.87 -17.48 8.48
N ALA A 77 -16.09 -17.07 9.47
CA ALA A 77 -16.22 -17.61 10.82
C ALA A 77 -17.53 -17.11 11.48
N ALA A 78 -18.02 -17.85 12.46
CA ALA A 78 -19.15 -17.39 13.27
C ALA A 78 -18.82 -16.06 13.97
N LYS A 79 -19.82 -15.19 14.12
CA LYS A 79 -19.65 -13.92 14.83
C LYS A 79 -19.22 -14.18 16.28
N THR A 80 -18.16 -13.50 16.71
CA THR A 80 -17.62 -13.65 18.06
C THR A 80 -18.25 -12.69 19.08
N GLY A 81 -18.97 -11.67 18.60
CA GLY A 81 -19.45 -10.56 19.43
C GLY A 81 -18.35 -9.62 19.92
N LYS A 82 -17.10 -9.82 19.50
CA LYS A 82 -15.96 -8.98 19.86
C LYS A 82 -15.74 -7.86 18.85
N LYS A 83 -15.42 -6.67 19.36
CA LYS A 83 -15.19 -5.45 18.60
C LYS A 83 -13.70 -5.08 18.59
N ALA A 84 -13.16 -4.81 17.43
CA ALA A 84 -11.79 -4.36 17.28
C ALA A 84 -11.73 -2.98 16.60
N ALA A 85 -10.96 -2.07 17.18
CA ALA A 85 -10.58 -0.81 16.56
C ALA A 85 -9.23 -1.00 15.87
N VAL A 86 -9.12 -0.59 14.63
CA VAL A 86 -7.87 -0.55 13.87
C VAL A 86 -7.58 0.90 13.53
N VAL A 87 -6.47 1.45 14.03
CA VAL A 87 -6.03 2.83 13.81
C VAL A 87 -4.97 2.85 12.72
N GLY A 88 -5.28 3.50 11.62
CA GLY A 88 -4.49 3.55 10.39
C GLY A 88 -4.99 2.57 9.33
N ALA A 89 -5.49 3.09 8.22
CA ALA A 89 -5.99 2.34 7.07
C ALA A 89 -4.93 2.12 5.98
N GLY A 90 -3.66 2.07 6.37
CA GLY A 90 -2.56 1.66 5.50
C GLY A 90 -2.47 0.13 5.35
N PRO A 91 -1.40 -0.39 4.71
CA PRO A 91 -1.25 -1.83 4.45
C PRO A 91 -1.33 -2.68 5.72
N ALA A 92 -0.77 -2.22 6.83
CA ALA A 92 -0.82 -2.95 8.11
C ALA A 92 -2.25 -3.04 8.65
N GLY A 93 -2.94 -1.89 8.77
CA GLY A 93 -4.31 -1.86 9.28
C GLY A 93 -5.30 -2.61 8.41
N LEU A 94 -5.24 -2.44 7.08
CA LEU A 94 -6.07 -3.19 6.14
C LEU A 94 -5.84 -4.71 6.26
N THR A 95 -4.59 -5.13 6.44
CA THR A 95 -4.26 -6.55 6.62
C THR A 95 -4.84 -7.09 7.94
N VAL A 96 -4.68 -6.36 9.04
CA VAL A 96 -5.24 -6.77 10.35
C VAL A 96 -6.76 -6.81 10.28
N ALA A 97 -7.39 -5.78 9.72
CA ALA A 97 -8.84 -5.71 9.55
C ALA A 97 -9.36 -6.92 8.73
N TYR A 98 -8.68 -7.25 7.62
CA TYR A 98 -9.01 -8.42 6.80
C TYR A 98 -9.03 -9.73 7.60
N TYR A 99 -8.00 -9.97 8.42
CA TYR A 99 -7.93 -11.22 9.19
C TYR A 99 -8.88 -11.24 10.38
N LEU A 100 -9.08 -10.10 11.06
CA LEU A 100 -10.01 -10.00 12.18
C LEU A 100 -11.46 -10.20 11.73
N ALA A 101 -11.87 -9.54 10.64
CA ALA A 101 -13.19 -9.75 10.05
C ALA A 101 -13.38 -11.21 9.61
N GLY A 102 -12.37 -11.81 8.98
CA GLY A 102 -12.40 -13.23 8.60
C GLY A 102 -12.51 -14.20 9.78
N LYS A 103 -12.16 -13.78 10.98
CA LYS A 103 -12.34 -14.53 12.24
C LYS A 103 -13.67 -14.24 12.94
N GLY A 104 -14.55 -13.43 12.33
CA GLY A 104 -15.88 -13.12 12.85
C GLY A 104 -15.94 -11.98 13.85
N HIS A 105 -14.88 -11.18 13.99
CA HIS A 105 -14.90 -9.97 14.82
C HIS A 105 -15.52 -8.79 14.08
N GLU A 106 -16.18 -7.90 14.81
CA GLU A 106 -16.63 -6.61 14.31
C GLU A 106 -15.43 -5.66 14.25
N VAL A 107 -15.13 -5.10 13.08
CA VAL A 107 -13.94 -4.27 12.87
C VAL A 107 -14.34 -2.87 12.45
N THR A 108 -13.82 -1.87 13.16
CA THR A 108 -13.86 -0.46 12.74
C THR A 108 -12.44 0.01 12.45
N LEU A 109 -12.25 0.51 11.24
CA LEU A 109 -10.97 0.99 10.72
C LEU A 109 -11.00 2.52 10.69
N PHE A 110 -10.10 3.17 11.40
CA PHE A 110 -9.99 4.63 11.51
C PHE A 110 -8.77 5.11 10.74
N ASP A 111 -8.88 6.24 10.06
CA ASP A 111 -7.74 6.92 9.45
C ASP A 111 -7.93 8.44 9.46
N ALA A 112 -6.82 9.17 9.58
CA ALA A 112 -6.81 10.62 9.49
C ALA A 112 -7.06 11.14 8.06
N PHE A 113 -6.78 10.32 7.05
CA PHE A 113 -7.02 10.64 5.65
C PHE A 113 -8.44 10.26 5.20
N PRO A 114 -8.98 10.95 4.17
CA PRO A 114 -10.35 10.72 3.70
C PRO A 114 -10.55 9.35 3.05
N LYS A 115 -9.52 8.78 2.43
CA LYS A 115 -9.57 7.48 1.76
C LYS A 115 -8.59 6.48 2.38
N PRO A 116 -8.96 5.19 2.49
CA PRO A 116 -8.03 4.16 2.95
C PRO A 116 -6.94 3.88 1.92
N GLY A 117 -5.81 3.36 2.37
CA GLY A 117 -4.67 2.99 1.53
C GLY A 117 -3.32 3.41 2.12
N GLY A 118 -3.29 4.44 2.98
CA GLY A 118 -2.05 4.93 3.59
C GLY A 118 -0.95 5.22 2.57
N ALA A 119 0.28 4.79 2.83
CA ALA A 119 1.41 5.01 1.93
C ALA A 119 1.23 4.42 0.52
N MET A 120 0.38 3.42 0.33
CA MET A 120 0.07 2.88 -0.99
C MET A 120 -0.68 3.90 -1.85
N ARG A 121 -1.57 4.71 -1.25
CA ARG A 121 -2.34 5.74 -1.94
C ARG A 121 -1.62 7.08 -2.00
N TYR A 122 -1.03 7.49 -0.88
CA TYR A 122 -0.50 8.84 -0.72
C TYR A 122 1.00 8.95 -0.99
N GLY A 123 1.71 7.83 -1.10
CA GLY A 123 3.15 7.80 -1.34
C GLY A 123 3.57 7.14 -2.64
N ILE A 124 2.74 6.27 -3.22
CA ILE A 124 3.03 5.64 -4.52
C ILE A 124 2.22 6.37 -5.59
N PRO A 125 2.88 7.00 -6.59
CA PRO A 125 2.15 7.69 -7.64
C PRO A 125 1.24 6.79 -8.47
N ASP A 126 0.13 7.34 -8.96
CA ASP A 126 -0.90 6.64 -9.74
C ASP A 126 -0.34 5.90 -10.97
N TYR A 127 0.67 6.44 -11.63
CA TYR A 127 1.30 5.77 -12.77
C TYR A 127 2.05 4.48 -12.41
N ARG A 128 2.34 4.23 -11.12
CA ARG A 128 2.93 2.96 -10.62
C ARG A 128 1.89 2.06 -9.97
N LEU A 129 0.93 2.64 -9.27
CA LEU A 129 -0.17 1.93 -8.63
C LEU A 129 -1.47 2.68 -8.92
N PRO A 130 -2.14 2.39 -10.03
CA PRO A 130 -3.38 3.05 -10.42
C PRO A 130 -4.44 2.97 -9.32
N GLU A 131 -5.11 4.11 -9.04
CA GLU A 131 -6.07 4.24 -7.95
C GLU A 131 -7.16 3.15 -8.02
N GLY A 132 -7.73 2.91 -9.19
CA GLY A 132 -8.77 1.90 -9.35
C GLY A 132 -8.32 0.46 -9.05
N ARG A 133 -7.04 0.15 -9.24
CA ARG A 133 -6.48 -1.15 -8.90
C ARG A 133 -6.30 -1.31 -7.38
N LEU A 134 -5.85 -0.24 -6.70
CA LEU A 134 -5.78 -0.19 -5.25
C LEU A 134 -7.17 -0.25 -4.62
N ASP A 135 -8.12 0.50 -5.18
CA ASP A 135 -9.50 0.55 -4.70
C ASP A 135 -10.19 -0.81 -4.78
N LYS A 136 -9.91 -1.60 -5.82
CA LYS A 136 -10.43 -2.98 -5.89
C LYS A 136 -9.95 -3.83 -4.72
N ASP A 137 -8.66 -3.85 -4.41
CA ASP A 137 -8.13 -4.61 -3.27
C ASP A 137 -8.73 -4.13 -1.94
N ILE A 138 -8.89 -2.81 -1.78
CA ILE A 138 -9.45 -2.21 -0.56
C ILE A 138 -10.95 -2.52 -0.43
N SER A 139 -11.71 -2.40 -1.52
CA SER A 139 -13.14 -2.74 -1.56
C SER A 139 -13.35 -4.20 -1.15
N ASP A 140 -12.58 -5.12 -1.73
CA ASP A 140 -12.60 -6.55 -1.39
C ASP A 140 -12.34 -6.82 0.12
N ILE A 141 -11.59 -5.94 0.79
CA ILE A 141 -11.35 -6.01 2.23
C ILE A 141 -12.56 -5.47 2.98
N LEU A 142 -13.05 -4.28 2.62
CA LEU A 142 -14.14 -3.60 3.32
C LEU A 142 -15.48 -4.35 3.18
N GLU A 143 -15.73 -5.00 2.06
CA GLU A 143 -16.91 -5.83 1.79
C GLU A 143 -17.11 -6.98 2.81
N GLN A 144 -16.11 -7.27 3.64
CA GLN A 144 -16.24 -8.23 4.74
C GLN A 144 -17.00 -7.69 5.95
N GLY A 145 -17.63 -6.53 5.84
CA GLY A 145 -18.37 -5.87 6.91
C GLY A 145 -17.50 -4.99 7.80
N ILE A 146 -16.32 -4.58 7.31
CA ILE A 146 -15.44 -3.65 8.00
C ILE A 146 -15.98 -2.23 7.82
N VAL A 147 -16.18 -1.52 8.94
CA VAL A 147 -16.61 -0.13 8.94
C VAL A 147 -15.40 0.78 8.82
N PHE A 148 -15.30 1.55 7.75
CA PHE A 148 -14.25 2.56 7.59
C PHE A 148 -14.73 3.95 8.06
N LYS A 149 -13.90 4.62 8.88
CA LYS A 149 -14.07 6.00 9.35
C LYS A 149 -12.83 6.79 8.98
N GLY A 150 -12.88 7.45 7.82
CA GLY A 150 -11.88 8.41 7.38
C GLY A 150 -12.01 9.75 8.11
N GLU A 151 -11.05 10.64 7.87
CA GLU A 151 -10.98 11.99 8.46
C GLU A 151 -11.13 11.98 10.00
N THR A 152 -10.63 10.89 10.63
CA THR A 152 -10.75 10.67 12.06
C THR A 152 -9.37 10.54 12.69
N VAL A 153 -8.93 11.59 13.37
CA VAL A 153 -7.63 11.65 14.06
C VAL A 153 -7.76 11.14 15.48
N ILE A 154 -7.11 10.01 15.77
CA ILE A 154 -7.08 9.47 17.14
C ILE A 154 -6.20 10.36 18.02
N GLY A 155 -6.75 10.74 19.17
CA GLY A 155 -6.18 11.71 20.10
C GLY A 155 -6.76 13.12 19.95
N LYS A 156 -7.49 13.39 18.85
CA LYS A 156 -8.18 14.65 18.63
C LYS A 156 -9.70 14.44 18.52
N ASP A 157 -10.15 13.70 17.52
CA ASP A 157 -11.58 13.49 17.23
C ASP A 157 -12.14 12.32 18.04
N VAL A 158 -11.32 11.29 18.26
CA VAL A 158 -11.61 10.13 19.12
C VAL A 158 -10.45 9.92 20.06
N THR A 159 -10.71 9.86 21.38
CA THR A 159 -9.67 9.63 22.39
C THR A 159 -9.32 8.15 22.51
N MET A 160 -8.11 7.85 22.99
CA MET A 160 -7.71 6.47 23.32
C MET A 160 -8.59 5.84 24.39
N ASP A 161 -9.04 6.64 25.38
CA ASP A 161 -9.92 6.13 26.43
C ASP A 161 -11.34 5.84 25.90
N GLY A 162 -11.81 6.63 24.92
CA GLY A 162 -13.02 6.31 24.17
C GLY A 162 -12.90 4.98 23.44
N LEU A 163 -11.79 4.75 22.71
CA LEU A 163 -11.55 3.47 22.04
C LEU A 163 -11.50 2.30 23.03
N LYS A 164 -10.82 2.45 24.18
CA LYS A 164 -10.74 1.39 25.21
C LYS A 164 -12.11 1.04 25.81
N LYS A 165 -13.03 2.01 25.85
CA LYS A 165 -14.38 1.80 26.36
C LYS A 165 -15.28 1.06 25.36
N ASP A 166 -15.12 1.37 24.06
CA ASP A 166 -16.05 0.93 23.02
C ASP A 166 -15.59 -0.35 22.30
N PHE A 167 -14.32 -0.74 22.43
CA PHE A 167 -13.70 -1.87 21.74
C PHE A 167 -12.98 -2.82 22.69
N ASP A 168 -13.06 -4.12 22.39
CA ASP A 168 -12.36 -5.17 23.15
C ASP A 168 -10.85 -5.20 22.85
N ALA A 169 -10.43 -4.75 21.66
CA ALA A 169 -9.04 -4.70 21.23
C ALA A 169 -8.77 -3.49 20.34
N ILE A 170 -7.57 -2.95 20.42
CA ILE A 170 -7.12 -1.83 19.59
C ILE A 170 -5.80 -2.20 18.93
N PHE A 171 -5.73 -2.06 17.61
CA PHE A 171 -4.50 -2.16 16.84
C PHE A 171 -4.05 -0.77 16.41
N LEU A 172 -2.78 -0.44 16.65
CA LEU A 172 -2.19 0.82 16.21
C LEU A 172 -1.25 0.57 15.02
N GLY A 173 -1.64 1.06 13.86
CA GLY A 173 -0.90 0.94 12.62
C GLY A 173 -0.80 2.26 11.85
N SER A 174 -0.52 3.36 12.58
CA SER A 174 -0.52 4.73 12.06
C SER A 174 0.53 5.01 10.99
N GLY A 175 1.52 4.12 10.81
CA GLY A 175 2.58 4.28 9.82
C GLY A 175 3.60 5.36 10.17
N ALA A 176 4.48 5.66 9.20
CA ALA A 176 5.49 6.72 9.29
C ALA A 176 5.08 7.86 8.34
N ASN A 177 4.21 8.75 8.83
CA ASN A 177 3.59 9.81 8.02
C ASN A 177 4.40 11.11 7.94
N GLY A 178 5.69 11.08 8.27
CA GLY A 178 6.58 12.24 8.19
C GLY A 178 7.82 11.93 7.36
N SER A 179 8.28 12.92 6.61
CA SER A 179 9.57 12.81 5.93
C SER A 179 10.72 12.80 6.94
N THR A 180 11.69 11.92 6.74
CA THR A 180 12.98 12.01 7.45
C THR A 180 13.72 13.24 6.93
N ARG A 181 13.98 14.21 7.81
CA ARG A 181 14.67 15.44 7.46
C ARG A 181 16.17 15.27 7.61
N ILE A 182 16.92 15.66 6.59
CA ILE A 182 18.38 15.67 6.61
C ILE A 182 18.81 17.04 7.15
N PRO A 183 19.70 17.12 8.15
CA PRO A 183 20.17 18.39 8.71
C PRO A 183 21.22 19.02 7.76
N VAL A 184 20.73 19.62 6.68
CA VAL A 184 21.55 20.34 5.69
C VAL A 184 21.21 21.82 5.76
N GLU A 185 22.23 22.68 5.73
CA GLU A 185 22.05 24.13 5.69
C GLU A 185 21.17 24.53 4.50
N GLY A 186 20.18 25.37 4.74
CA GLY A 186 19.22 25.80 3.73
C GLY A 186 18.01 24.89 3.54
N SER A 187 17.91 23.79 4.28
CA SER A 187 16.76 22.88 4.19
C SER A 187 15.44 23.50 4.62
N GLU A 188 15.48 24.65 5.29
CA GLU A 188 14.34 25.47 5.73
C GLU A 188 13.92 26.50 4.68
N LYS A 189 14.68 26.68 3.61
CA LYS A 189 14.42 27.72 2.60
C LYS A 189 13.17 27.40 1.77
N LYS A 190 12.52 28.47 1.33
CA LYS A 190 11.39 28.37 0.40
C LYS A 190 11.81 27.64 -0.88
N GLY A 191 11.01 26.64 -1.28
CA GLY A 191 11.28 25.81 -2.46
C GLY A 191 11.95 24.47 -2.12
N VAL A 192 12.38 24.25 -0.87
CA VAL A 192 12.81 22.95 -0.40
C VAL A 192 11.57 22.14 0.02
N LEU A 193 11.37 20.98 -0.62
CA LEU A 193 10.26 20.07 -0.35
C LEU A 193 10.80 18.73 0.12
N TRP A 194 10.10 18.09 1.05
CA TRP A 194 10.43 16.75 1.52
C TRP A 194 9.67 15.71 0.71
N GLY A 195 10.36 14.69 0.24
CA GLY A 195 9.85 13.78 -0.77
C GLY A 195 8.52 13.11 -0.42
N TRP A 196 8.36 12.61 0.81
CA TRP A 196 7.09 12.04 1.26
C TRP A 196 5.97 13.09 1.31
N ASP A 197 6.25 14.25 1.91
CA ASP A 197 5.24 15.32 2.03
C ASP A 197 4.80 15.79 0.65
N PHE A 198 5.74 15.97 -0.27
CA PHE A 198 5.46 16.34 -1.65
C PHE A 198 4.55 15.32 -2.36
N LEU A 199 4.88 14.03 -2.33
CA LEU A 199 4.08 12.99 -2.97
C LEU A 199 2.68 12.88 -2.36
N LYS A 200 2.59 12.96 -1.03
CA LYS A 200 1.34 12.97 -0.28
C LYS A 200 0.46 14.16 -0.68
N ASP A 201 1.02 15.36 -0.71
CA ASP A 201 0.28 16.57 -1.02
C ASP A 201 -0.22 16.56 -2.47
N VAL A 202 0.59 16.07 -3.42
CA VAL A 202 0.16 15.80 -4.80
C VAL A 202 -1.00 14.80 -4.86
N ALA A 203 -0.91 13.71 -4.11
CA ALA A 203 -1.97 12.70 -4.05
C ALA A 203 -3.26 13.22 -3.40
N LEU A 204 -3.17 14.26 -2.54
CA LEU A 204 -4.31 14.97 -1.97
C LEU A 204 -4.88 16.06 -2.90
N GLY A 205 -4.28 16.27 -4.08
CA GLY A 205 -4.75 17.23 -5.07
C GLY A 205 -4.12 18.61 -4.96
N GLU A 206 -3.09 18.77 -4.12
CA GLU A 206 -2.36 20.03 -4.05
C GLU A 206 -1.62 20.31 -5.35
N THR A 207 -1.64 21.57 -5.76
CA THR A 207 -0.99 22.01 -7.00
C THR A 207 0.32 22.71 -6.71
N PHE A 208 1.36 22.28 -7.41
CA PHE A 208 2.71 22.86 -7.32
C PHE A 208 3.06 23.55 -8.63
N GLY A 209 3.41 24.83 -8.57
CA GLY A 209 3.89 25.59 -9.74
C GLY A 209 5.33 25.23 -10.09
N MET A 210 5.55 24.06 -10.67
CA MET A 210 6.89 23.54 -11.00
C MET A 210 7.34 23.94 -12.41
N ALA A 211 7.34 25.23 -12.72
CA ALA A 211 7.75 25.71 -14.06
C ALA A 211 9.28 25.83 -14.27
N GLY A 212 10.09 25.56 -13.27
CA GLY A 212 11.55 25.74 -13.27
C GLY A 212 12.35 24.43 -13.27
N ASP A 213 13.61 24.57 -12.87
CA ASP A 213 14.52 23.46 -12.67
C ASP A 213 14.34 22.86 -11.27
N VAL A 214 14.30 21.55 -11.17
CA VAL A 214 14.13 20.80 -9.92
C VAL A 214 15.34 19.92 -9.69
N VAL A 215 15.85 19.95 -8.47
CA VAL A 215 16.91 19.07 -8.01
C VAL A 215 16.33 18.10 -6.98
N VAL A 216 16.51 16.81 -7.20
CA VAL A 216 16.12 15.76 -6.27
C VAL A 216 17.37 15.14 -5.66
N VAL A 217 17.45 15.15 -4.33
CA VAL A 217 18.56 14.55 -3.57
C VAL A 217 18.10 13.19 -3.04
N GLY A 218 18.75 12.12 -3.50
CA GLY A 218 18.49 10.73 -3.15
C GLY A 218 18.47 9.82 -4.37
N GLY A 219 18.74 8.51 -4.19
CA GLY A 219 18.78 7.50 -5.27
C GLY A 219 17.74 6.38 -5.10
N GLY A 220 16.98 6.38 -4.01
CA GLY A 220 15.97 5.35 -3.75
C GLY A 220 14.67 5.54 -4.53
N ASN A 221 13.76 4.57 -4.40
CA ASN A 221 12.46 4.58 -5.12
C ASN A 221 11.65 5.87 -4.91
N VAL A 222 11.69 6.45 -3.71
CA VAL A 222 10.99 7.70 -3.40
C VAL A 222 11.56 8.86 -4.23
N ALA A 223 12.89 8.93 -4.37
CA ALA A 223 13.53 9.98 -5.15
C ALA A 223 13.15 9.90 -6.65
N ILE A 224 13.07 8.68 -7.19
CA ILE A 224 12.61 8.45 -8.56
C ILE A 224 11.15 8.87 -8.73
N ASP A 225 10.29 8.51 -7.77
CA ASP A 225 8.88 8.89 -7.79
C ASP A 225 8.71 10.43 -7.69
N VAL A 226 9.48 11.09 -6.85
CA VAL A 226 9.53 12.56 -6.74
C VAL A 226 9.97 13.18 -8.06
N ALA A 227 11.06 12.71 -8.64
CA ALA A 227 11.60 13.25 -9.89
C ALA A 227 10.60 13.13 -11.05
N LEU A 228 9.99 11.95 -11.21
CA LEU A 228 8.99 11.71 -12.25
C LEU A 228 7.72 12.52 -12.01
N THR A 229 7.28 12.67 -10.77
CA THR A 229 6.12 13.47 -10.40
C THR A 229 6.38 14.95 -10.67
N ALA A 230 7.54 15.48 -10.26
CA ALA A 230 7.93 16.87 -10.57
C ALA A 230 7.94 17.15 -12.08
N ARG A 231 8.47 16.21 -12.87
CA ARG A 231 8.47 16.30 -14.33
C ARG A 231 7.06 16.36 -14.92
N ARG A 232 6.14 15.55 -14.38
CA ARG A 232 4.73 15.51 -14.79
C ARG A 232 3.96 16.78 -14.40
N LEU A 233 4.36 17.42 -13.30
CA LEU A 233 3.80 18.70 -12.84
C LEU A 233 4.38 19.92 -13.57
N GLY A 234 5.24 19.73 -14.58
CA GLY A 234 5.72 20.79 -15.47
C GLY A 234 7.13 21.28 -15.20
N ALA A 235 7.93 20.59 -14.38
CA ALA A 235 9.34 20.94 -14.20
C ALA A 235 10.08 20.91 -15.55
N LYS A 236 10.82 21.97 -15.85
CA LYS A 236 11.56 22.13 -17.12
C LYS A 236 12.70 21.12 -17.21
N ASN A 237 13.54 21.09 -16.17
CA ASN A 237 14.61 20.13 -16.01
C ASN A 237 14.50 19.49 -14.63
N VAL A 238 14.84 18.19 -14.55
CA VAL A 238 14.90 17.48 -13.26
C VAL A 238 16.25 16.77 -13.18
N GLY A 239 17.09 17.20 -12.24
CA GLY A 239 18.36 16.56 -11.90
C GLY A 239 18.20 15.69 -10.65
N LEU A 240 18.74 14.47 -10.69
CA LEU A 240 18.75 13.55 -9.55
C LEU A 240 20.20 13.33 -9.12
N PHE A 241 20.48 13.55 -7.83
CA PHE A 241 21.78 13.41 -7.20
C PHE A 241 21.71 12.39 -6.06
N CYS A 242 22.56 11.39 -6.10
CA CYS A 242 22.64 10.35 -5.05
C CYS A 242 24.10 10.05 -4.69
N LEU A 243 24.27 9.43 -3.53
CA LEU A 243 25.60 9.00 -3.04
C LEU A 243 26.03 7.68 -3.65
N GLU A 244 25.10 6.87 -4.09
CA GLU A 244 25.35 5.57 -4.70
C GLU A 244 25.97 5.77 -6.10
N GLY A 245 27.07 5.04 -6.34
CA GLY A 245 27.66 4.92 -7.69
C GLY A 245 26.73 4.17 -8.64
N ARG A 246 27.06 4.27 -9.94
CA ARG A 246 26.38 3.49 -10.99
C ARG A 246 26.71 2.01 -10.88
#